data_d26a4fcd7cd10fe2da56343c154243ed
#
_entry.id   d26a4fcd7cd10fe2da56343c154243ed
#
_cell.length_a   1.000
_cell.length_b   1.000
_cell.length_c   1.000
_cell.angle_alpha   90.00
_cell.angle_beta   90.00
_cell.angle_gamma   90.00
#
_symmetry.space_group_name_H-M   'P 1'
#
loop_
_entity.id
_entity.type
_entity.pdbx_description
1 polymer ?
#
loop_
_entity_poly.entity_id
_entity_poly.type
_entity_poly.pdbx_seq_one_letter_code
_entity_poly.pdbx_strand_id
1 'polypeptide(L)'
;MKKQVISSALALTVIASGFGAFGATTTKAEEQKIQYHQEFKTPAYIGEEWKAPEGLDKKETVFQYLESKKDMFKLAGNIDKHFNIVGEEKDAESGTTHVKLVEKHNNIPVYGSDQTVTLDKENNVKAFFGQVIPSLDDKNIPTSASISAEQAETIAKANIEKEIGKVKNYDGVKKDLYVYEKDGQYYLAYLVKASVSKPAPGYWHYFVDATNGNVIEKYNAVDHITGFGYGVLGARQSFEIAQDTKTGAFNLFDGTRGQGVHTFDAENMDENLFNLFSQILGYTGEEIASKSKFFEDKAAVDAHVNAGKVYDYYKKTFNRNSFDDKGAKLISAVHVGESWNNAAWNGVQMMYGDGDGKTFIPLSAGLDVIGHELTHAVTEHTANLVYKNESGALNESLSDIMGVMVEKKSWDLGADIYTPGKPGDALRSLKDPASIPNPLKPGEGYPDHYNKRYTGTADNGGVHINSSINNKAAYLVSEGGTHYNVKVTGVGREATEKIYYRALTKYLTANSDFKMMRQAALQSAEDLYGKNSKEVQAVTKAYDAVGVK
;
A
#
# COMPACT_ATOMS: atom_id res chain seq x y z
N MET A 1 -9.58 -2.78 -21.40
CA MET A 1 -10.50 -1.63 -21.32
C MET A 1 -10.10 -0.83 -20.09
N LYS A 2 -9.61 0.40 -20.28
CA LYS A 2 -9.10 1.26 -19.21
C LYS A 2 -10.28 1.87 -18.46
N LYS A 3 -10.42 1.57 -17.17
CA LYS A 3 -11.31 2.33 -16.27
C LYS A 3 -10.55 3.59 -15.83
N GLN A 4 -11.00 4.75 -16.26
CA GLN A 4 -10.58 6.03 -15.70
C GLN A 4 -11.32 6.26 -14.39
N VAL A 5 -10.56 6.45 -13.33
CA VAL A 5 -11.05 6.99 -12.06
C VAL A 5 -11.04 8.51 -12.24
N ILE A 6 -12.20 9.13 -12.18
CA ILE A 6 -12.34 10.59 -12.21
C ILE A 6 -12.27 11.08 -10.77
N SER A 7 -11.13 11.63 -10.39
CA SER A 7 -10.95 12.39 -9.16
C SER A 7 -11.31 13.85 -9.47
N SER A 8 -12.33 14.39 -8.81
CA SER A 8 -12.74 15.77 -8.95
C SER A 8 -11.83 16.68 -8.13
N ALA A 9 -10.71 17.09 -8.71
CA ALA A 9 -9.91 18.20 -8.20
C ALA A 9 -10.17 19.43 -9.10
N LEU A 10 -10.70 20.49 -8.52
CA LEU A 10 -10.82 21.81 -9.19
C LEU A 10 -9.42 22.38 -9.38
N ALA A 11 -8.84 22.24 -10.57
CA ALA A 11 -7.61 22.91 -10.95
C ALA A 11 -7.94 24.19 -11.71
N LEU A 12 -7.62 25.34 -11.12
CA LEU A 12 -7.52 26.61 -11.84
C LEU A 12 -6.28 26.53 -12.76
N THR A 13 -6.53 26.45 -14.06
CA THR A 13 -5.48 26.55 -15.07
C THR A 13 -5.30 28.01 -15.46
N VAL A 14 -4.21 28.63 -15.03
CA VAL A 14 -3.72 29.91 -15.60
C VAL A 14 -2.88 29.56 -16.82
N ILE A 15 -3.37 29.88 -18.00
CA ILE A 15 -2.59 29.81 -19.24
C ILE A 15 -1.92 31.17 -19.45
N ALA A 16 -0.59 31.19 -19.29
CA ALA A 16 0.22 32.30 -19.76
C ALA A 16 0.70 31.99 -21.19
N SER A 17 0.19 32.72 -22.18
CA SER A 17 0.74 32.73 -23.53
C SER A 17 1.21 34.14 -23.89
N GLY A 18 2.33 34.16 -24.55
CA GLY A 18 3.24 35.27 -24.77
C GLY A 18 2.73 36.42 -25.66
N PHE A 19 3.47 37.49 -25.57
CA PHE A 19 3.31 38.78 -26.19
C PHE A 19 3.22 38.75 -27.73
N GLY A 20 2.14 39.36 -28.25
CA GLY A 20 2.07 39.88 -29.59
C GLY A 20 1.16 41.10 -29.55
N ALA A 21 1.71 42.31 -29.78
CA ALA A 21 0.97 43.56 -29.76
C ALA A 21 0.06 43.68 -30.98
N PHE A 22 -1.25 43.65 -30.74
CA PHE A 22 -2.26 44.28 -31.62
C PHE A 22 -3.38 44.83 -30.75
N GLY A 23 -3.92 45.99 -31.18
CA GLY A 23 -4.78 46.93 -30.50
C GLY A 23 -5.86 46.28 -29.61
N ALA A 24 -5.88 46.70 -28.37
CA ALA A 24 -6.85 46.28 -27.37
C ALA A 24 -8.19 47.00 -27.58
N THR A 25 -9.16 46.32 -28.19
CA THR A 25 -10.56 46.50 -27.82
C THR A 25 -10.82 45.61 -26.63
N THR A 26 -10.87 46.19 -25.43
CA THR A 26 -11.29 45.50 -24.21
C THR A 26 -12.79 45.21 -24.32
N THR A 27 -13.16 44.05 -24.87
CA THR A 27 -14.43 43.44 -24.56
C THR A 27 -14.29 42.89 -23.12
N LYS A 28 -14.93 43.58 -22.14
CA LYS A 28 -15.21 42.96 -20.84
C LYS A 28 -15.89 41.64 -21.14
N ALA A 29 -15.24 40.52 -20.75
CA ALA A 29 -15.95 39.26 -20.66
C ALA A 29 -17.14 39.50 -19.69
N GLU A 30 -18.35 39.34 -20.15
CA GLU A 30 -19.52 39.27 -19.27
C GLU A 30 -19.28 38.04 -18.40
N GLU A 31 -19.00 38.26 -17.11
CA GLU A 31 -18.95 37.18 -16.12
C GLU A 31 -20.31 36.48 -16.16
N GLN A 32 -20.30 35.18 -16.47
CA GLN A 32 -21.52 34.39 -16.43
C GLN A 32 -22.05 34.41 -14.99
N LYS A 33 -23.16 35.16 -14.80
CA LYS A 33 -23.79 35.29 -13.46
C LYS A 33 -24.36 33.99 -12.92
N ILE A 34 -24.56 32.97 -13.75
CA ILE A 34 -25.11 31.66 -13.38
C ILE A 34 -24.31 30.57 -14.04
N GLN A 35 -23.88 29.57 -13.20
CA GLN A 35 -23.27 28.34 -13.67
C GLN A 35 -24.16 27.17 -13.28
N TYR A 36 -24.29 26.18 -14.17
CA TYR A 36 -25.15 25.03 -13.96
C TYR A 36 -24.31 23.74 -13.69
N HIS A 37 -24.81 22.90 -12.80
CA HIS A 37 -24.26 21.58 -12.59
C HIS A 37 -24.39 20.74 -13.86
N GLN A 38 -23.30 20.04 -14.24
CA GLN A 38 -23.25 19.31 -15.51
C GLN A 38 -24.28 18.17 -15.60
N GLU A 39 -24.50 17.48 -14.49
CA GLU A 39 -25.40 16.33 -14.40
C GLU A 39 -26.85 16.77 -14.20
N PHE A 40 -27.13 17.48 -13.10
CA PHE A 40 -28.50 17.85 -12.69
C PHE A 40 -29.10 18.97 -13.47
N LYS A 41 -28.29 19.78 -14.18
CA LYS A 41 -28.73 20.97 -14.91
C LYS A 41 -29.52 21.96 -14.02
N THR A 42 -29.20 22.00 -12.73
CA THR A 42 -29.62 23.00 -11.74
C THR A 42 -28.44 23.96 -11.49
N PRO A 43 -28.70 25.21 -11.03
CA PRO A 43 -27.62 26.13 -10.72
C PRO A 43 -26.66 25.57 -9.68
N ALA A 44 -25.35 25.61 -9.98
CA ALA A 44 -24.25 25.36 -9.06
C ALA A 44 -23.68 26.66 -8.47
N TYR A 45 -23.88 27.77 -9.18
CA TYR A 45 -23.53 29.10 -8.76
C TYR A 45 -24.54 30.13 -9.34
N ILE A 46 -24.96 31.06 -8.48
CA ILE A 46 -25.73 32.26 -8.89
C ILE A 46 -25.04 33.46 -8.24
N GLY A 47 -24.43 34.34 -9.04
CA GLY A 47 -23.75 35.58 -8.62
C GLY A 47 -24.61 36.85 -8.87
N GLU A 48 -25.92 36.74 -8.72
CA GLU A 48 -26.87 37.82 -8.91
C GLU A 48 -27.35 38.33 -7.56
N GLU A 49 -27.27 39.66 -7.37
CA GLU A 49 -27.79 40.29 -6.16
C GLU A 49 -29.31 40.21 -6.12
N TRP A 50 -29.85 39.66 -5.04
CA TRP A 50 -31.28 39.64 -4.76
C TRP A 50 -31.58 40.46 -3.51
N LYS A 51 -32.40 41.50 -3.66
CA LYS A 51 -32.78 42.37 -2.54
C LYS A 51 -33.83 41.72 -1.67
N ALA A 52 -33.50 41.58 -0.38
CA ALA A 52 -34.46 41.09 0.58
C ALA A 52 -35.59 42.09 0.85
N PRO A 53 -36.83 41.64 1.00
CA PRO A 53 -37.90 42.46 1.57
C PRO A 53 -37.54 42.98 2.95
N GLU A 54 -38.00 44.18 3.29
CA GLU A 54 -37.75 44.77 4.62
C GLU A 54 -38.33 43.91 5.75
N GLY A 55 -37.60 43.78 6.85
CA GLY A 55 -38.06 43.15 8.09
C GLY A 55 -37.86 41.66 8.18
N LEU A 56 -37.26 41.01 7.17
CA LEU A 56 -36.93 39.58 7.24
C LEU A 56 -35.67 39.32 8.03
N ASP A 57 -35.69 38.24 8.82
CA ASP A 57 -34.46 37.69 9.38
C ASP A 57 -33.66 36.92 8.31
N LYS A 58 -32.44 36.48 8.63
CA LYS A 58 -31.56 35.79 7.69
C LYS A 58 -32.16 34.51 7.16
N LYS A 59 -32.82 33.74 8.03
CA LYS A 59 -33.46 32.47 7.67
C LYS A 59 -34.61 32.71 6.69
N GLU A 60 -35.45 33.62 7.00
CA GLU A 60 -36.58 34.01 6.15
C GLU A 60 -36.09 34.53 4.81
N THR A 61 -35.04 35.37 4.79
CA THR A 61 -34.38 35.86 3.56
C THR A 61 -33.90 34.72 2.68
N VAL A 62 -33.18 33.76 3.25
CA VAL A 62 -32.65 32.61 2.50
C VAL A 62 -33.77 31.76 1.91
N PHE A 63 -34.80 31.45 2.69
CA PHE A 63 -35.93 30.65 2.16
C PHE A 63 -36.76 31.41 1.11
N GLN A 64 -36.99 32.68 1.27
CA GLN A 64 -37.67 33.48 0.23
C GLN A 64 -36.82 33.60 -1.04
N TYR A 65 -35.50 33.75 -0.91
CA TYR A 65 -34.60 33.71 -2.05
C TYR A 65 -34.71 32.38 -2.82
N LEU A 66 -34.59 31.25 -2.09
CA LEU A 66 -34.69 29.91 -2.69
C LEU A 66 -36.05 29.67 -3.34
N GLU A 67 -37.15 30.15 -2.73
CA GLU A 67 -38.50 30.08 -3.32
C GLU A 67 -38.55 30.90 -4.62
N SER A 68 -37.91 32.07 -4.67
CA SER A 68 -37.86 32.91 -5.90
C SER A 68 -37.07 32.23 -7.04
N LYS A 69 -36.20 31.29 -6.76
CA LYS A 69 -35.37 30.54 -7.73
C LYS A 69 -35.83 29.08 -7.92
N LYS A 70 -36.93 28.68 -7.33
CA LYS A 70 -37.45 27.32 -7.25
C LYS A 70 -37.56 26.63 -8.62
N ASP A 71 -38.04 27.33 -9.64
CA ASP A 71 -38.14 26.77 -11.00
C ASP A 71 -36.77 26.46 -11.60
N MET A 72 -35.75 27.28 -11.29
CA MET A 72 -34.37 27.05 -11.73
C MET A 72 -33.78 25.81 -11.06
N PHE A 73 -34.14 25.57 -9.82
CA PHE A 73 -33.72 24.35 -9.08
C PHE A 73 -34.59 23.13 -9.42
N LYS A 74 -35.66 23.32 -10.22
CA LYS A 74 -36.59 22.25 -10.61
C LYS A 74 -37.23 21.55 -9.40
N LEU A 75 -37.54 22.31 -8.35
CA LEU A 75 -38.16 21.81 -7.13
C LEU A 75 -39.68 22.00 -7.17
N ALA A 76 -40.42 21.04 -6.59
CA ALA A 76 -41.87 21.10 -6.48
C ALA A 76 -42.30 21.36 -5.01
N GLY A 77 -43.50 21.90 -4.82
CA GLY A 77 -44.07 22.12 -3.49
C GLY A 77 -43.44 23.28 -2.70
N ASN A 78 -43.41 23.22 -1.39
CA ASN A 78 -42.86 24.23 -0.51
C ASN A 78 -41.36 24.05 -0.33
N ILE A 79 -40.58 25.11 -0.49
CA ILE A 79 -39.10 25.08 -0.42
C ILE A 79 -38.58 24.63 0.95
N ASP A 80 -39.31 24.92 2.04
CA ASP A 80 -38.95 24.50 3.40
C ASP A 80 -38.85 22.96 3.57
N LYS A 81 -39.49 22.20 2.69
CA LYS A 81 -39.43 20.74 2.70
C LYS A 81 -38.14 20.20 2.12
N HIS A 82 -37.44 21.01 1.30
CA HIS A 82 -36.24 20.58 0.57
C HIS A 82 -34.93 20.91 1.25
N PHE A 83 -34.91 21.90 2.17
CA PHE A 83 -33.65 22.34 2.78
C PHE A 83 -33.72 22.43 4.31
N ASN A 84 -32.57 22.20 4.95
CA ASN A 84 -32.29 22.53 6.35
C ASN A 84 -31.14 23.54 6.40
N ILE A 85 -31.23 24.59 7.20
CA ILE A 85 -30.06 25.39 7.58
C ILE A 85 -29.28 24.62 8.62
N VAL A 86 -27.98 24.40 8.36
CA VAL A 86 -27.07 23.64 9.23
C VAL A 86 -26.00 24.51 9.90
N GLY A 87 -25.86 25.76 9.49
CA GLY A 87 -24.92 26.69 10.10
C GLY A 87 -24.96 28.08 9.50
N GLU A 88 -24.42 29.04 10.26
CA GLU A 88 -24.16 30.43 9.84
C GLU A 88 -22.72 30.78 10.22
N GLU A 89 -22.00 31.40 9.30
CA GLU A 89 -20.65 31.89 9.49
C GLU A 89 -20.53 33.35 9.06
N LYS A 90 -20.12 34.23 9.96
CA LYS A 90 -19.90 35.64 9.68
C LYS A 90 -18.45 35.89 9.30
N ASP A 91 -18.22 36.40 8.12
CA ASP A 91 -16.90 36.86 7.69
C ASP A 91 -16.67 38.28 8.23
N ALA A 92 -15.66 38.40 9.10
CA ALA A 92 -15.31 39.67 9.75
C ALA A 92 -14.69 40.71 8.79
N GLU A 93 -14.03 40.26 7.71
CA GLU A 93 -13.34 41.14 6.75
C GLU A 93 -14.33 41.78 5.77
N SER A 94 -15.17 40.98 5.14
CA SER A 94 -16.17 41.45 4.19
C SER A 94 -17.45 41.96 4.86
N GLY A 95 -17.72 41.49 6.08
CA GLY A 95 -18.96 41.72 6.81
C GLY A 95 -20.16 40.95 6.27
N THR A 96 -19.92 39.97 5.38
CA THR A 96 -20.97 39.08 4.86
C THR A 96 -21.29 37.96 5.87
N THR A 97 -22.45 37.34 5.69
CA THR A 97 -22.82 36.11 6.42
C THR A 97 -23.03 34.97 5.42
N HIS A 98 -22.39 33.85 5.64
CA HIS A 98 -22.56 32.63 4.85
C HIS A 98 -23.52 31.69 5.57
N VAL A 99 -24.71 31.50 5.02
CA VAL A 99 -25.72 30.58 5.56
C VAL A 99 -25.54 29.24 4.85
N LYS A 100 -25.24 28.19 5.61
CA LYS A 100 -25.02 26.83 5.09
C LYS A 100 -26.30 26.00 5.19
N LEU A 101 -26.65 25.36 4.10
CA LEU A 101 -27.81 24.48 4.01
C LEU A 101 -27.40 23.08 3.55
N VAL A 102 -28.28 22.13 3.79
CA VAL A 102 -28.23 20.79 3.21
C VAL A 102 -29.61 20.45 2.64
N GLU A 103 -29.63 19.88 1.44
CA GLU A 103 -30.87 19.36 0.87
C GLU A 103 -31.34 18.13 1.65
N LYS A 104 -32.66 17.96 1.75
CA LYS A 104 -33.29 16.84 2.47
C LYS A 104 -34.44 16.23 1.67
N HIS A 105 -34.65 14.94 1.89
CA HIS A 105 -35.84 14.24 1.44
C HIS A 105 -36.51 13.59 2.66
N ASN A 106 -37.78 13.89 2.93
CA ASN A 106 -38.51 13.40 4.11
C ASN A 106 -37.76 13.62 5.44
N ASN A 107 -37.17 14.81 5.62
CA ASN A 107 -36.31 15.22 6.75
C ASN A 107 -34.98 14.47 6.88
N ILE A 108 -34.63 13.61 5.94
CA ILE A 108 -33.33 12.92 5.88
C ILE A 108 -32.40 13.73 4.99
N PRO A 109 -31.20 14.14 5.47
CA PRO A 109 -30.26 14.91 4.66
C PRO A 109 -29.74 14.09 3.48
N VAL A 110 -29.47 14.78 2.36
CA VAL A 110 -28.89 14.16 1.17
C VAL A 110 -27.37 14.33 1.21
N TYR A 111 -26.63 13.25 1.16
CA TYR A 111 -25.18 13.28 1.22
C TYR A 111 -24.57 13.96 -0.01
N GLY A 112 -23.67 14.93 0.22
CA GLY A 112 -23.00 15.70 -0.84
C GLY A 112 -23.86 16.77 -1.51
N SER A 113 -25.07 17.04 -0.99
CA SER A 113 -25.93 18.11 -1.48
C SER A 113 -25.93 19.27 -0.48
N ASP A 114 -24.78 19.96 -0.41
CA ASP A 114 -24.59 21.13 0.44
C ASP A 114 -24.72 22.42 -0.36
N GLN A 115 -25.29 23.47 0.28
CA GLN A 115 -25.43 24.80 -0.32
C GLN A 115 -24.94 25.88 0.64
N THR A 116 -24.52 27.01 0.06
CA THR A 116 -24.17 28.22 0.80
C THR A 116 -24.86 29.42 0.14
N VAL A 117 -25.65 30.16 0.92
CA VAL A 117 -26.20 31.45 0.54
C VAL A 117 -25.43 32.55 1.27
N THR A 118 -24.84 33.48 0.52
CA THR A 118 -24.07 34.59 1.08
C THR A 118 -24.95 35.84 1.14
N LEU A 119 -25.07 36.41 2.35
CA LEU A 119 -25.81 37.62 2.65
C LEU A 119 -24.86 38.79 2.90
N ASP A 120 -25.24 40.00 2.48
CA ASP A 120 -24.57 41.25 2.87
C ASP A 120 -25.00 41.73 4.28
N LYS A 121 -24.53 42.91 4.68
CA LYS A 121 -24.83 43.51 6.01
C LYS A 121 -26.31 43.90 6.16
N GLU A 122 -26.98 44.12 5.06
CA GLU A 122 -28.41 44.48 4.95
C GLU A 122 -29.31 43.25 4.73
N ASN A 123 -28.74 42.03 4.85
CA ASN A 123 -29.36 40.73 4.56
C ASN A 123 -29.77 40.51 3.10
N ASN A 124 -29.29 41.30 2.11
CA ASN A 124 -29.51 40.96 0.71
C ASN A 124 -28.64 39.77 0.30
N VAL A 125 -29.16 38.93 -0.60
CA VAL A 125 -28.37 37.79 -1.13
C VAL A 125 -27.39 38.28 -2.18
N LYS A 126 -26.13 37.94 -2.02
CA LYS A 126 -25.03 38.27 -2.94
C LYS A 126 -24.67 37.09 -3.86
N ALA A 127 -24.77 35.87 -3.35
CA ALA A 127 -24.44 34.68 -4.11
C ALA A 127 -25.09 33.43 -3.52
N PHE A 128 -25.31 32.46 -4.39
CA PHE A 128 -25.63 31.07 -4.07
C PHE A 128 -24.52 30.17 -4.64
N PHE A 129 -24.08 29.21 -3.85
CA PHE A 129 -23.19 28.12 -4.25
C PHE A 129 -23.77 26.79 -3.77
N GLY A 130 -23.61 25.74 -4.56
CA GLY A 130 -23.91 24.39 -4.12
C GLY A 130 -24.62 23.56 -5.17
N GLN A 131 -25.04 22.38 -4.76
CA GLN A 131 -25.70 21.40 -5.61
C GLN A 131 -27.13 21.20 -5.13
N VAL A 132 -28.08 21.22 -6.05
CA VAL A 132 -29.48 20.87 -5.79
C VAL A 132 -29.87 19.74 -6.73
N ILE A 133 -30.37 18.65 -6.17
CA ILE A 133 -30.80 17.47 -6.90
C ILE A 133 -32.27 17.61 -7.25
N PRO A 134 -32.65 17.72 -8.53
CA PRO A 134 -34.04 17.92 -8.91
C PRO A 134 -34.87 16.66 -8.69
N SER A 135 -36.14 16.86 -8.37
CA SER A 135 -37.15 15.79 -8.36
C SER A 135 -36.81 14.59 -7.45
N LEU A 136 -36.22 14.82 -6.27
CA LEU A 136 -35.98 13.78 -5.29
C LEU A 136 -37.29 13.06 -4.87
N ASP A 137 -38.40 13.77 -4.85
CA ASP A 137 -39.72 13.22 -4.51
C ASP A 137 -40.24 12.21 -5.56
N ASP A 138 -39.73 12.27 -6.79
CA ASP A 138 -40.05 11.32 -7.86
C ASP A 138 -39.16 10.07 -7.83
N LYS A 139 -38.14 10.05 -6.95
CA LYS A 139 -37.27 8.90 -6.77
C LYS A 139 -37.85 7.93 -5.75
N ASN A 140 -37.73 6.66 -6.03
CA ASN A 140 -38.18 5.61 -5.09
C ASN A 140 -37.18 5.42 -3.95
N ILE A 141 -37.08 6.42 -3.05
CA ILE A 141 -36.13 6.46 -1.94
C ILE A 141 -36.81 5.88 -0.69
N PRO A 142 -36.26 4.83 -0.06
CA PRO A 142 -36.75 4.35 1.22
C PRO A 142 -36.68 5.44 2.30
N THR A 143 -37.74 5.59 3.10
CA THR A 143 -37.84 6.63 4.13
C THR A 143 -37.76 6.09 5.55
N SER A 144 -37.69 4.77 5.71
CA SER A 144 -37.56 4.09 7.01
C SER A 144 -36.44 3.05 7.00
N ALA A 145 -35.61 3.09 8.02
CA ALA A 145 -34.55 2.12 8.23
C ALA A 145 -35.10 0.81 8.83
N SER A 146 -34.62 -0.34 8.36
CA SER A 146 -34.92 -1.66 8.94
C SER A 146 -33.83 -2.12 9.91
N ILE A 147 -32.61 -1.53 9.83
CA ILE A 147 -31.53 -1.76 10.79
C ILE A 147 -31.28 -0.48 11.60
N SER A 148 -30.71 -0.62 12.80
CA SER A 148 -30.33 0.53 13.63
C SER A 148 -28.95 1.06 13.25
N ALA A 149 -28.63 2.29 13.70
CA ALA A 149 -27.31 2.87 13.54
C ALA A 149 -26.21 2.04 14.22
N GLU A 150 -26.52 1.37 15.35
CA GLU A 150 -25.62 0.45 16.08
C GLU A 150 -25.34 -0.83 15.28
N GLN A 151 -26.36 -1.33 14.58
CA GLN A 151 -26.17 -2.48 13.68
C GLN A 151 -25.29 -2.11 12.49
N ALA A 152 -25.49 -0.93 11.89
CA ALA A 152 -24.63 -0.40 10.82
C ALA A 152 -23.17 -0.20 11.29
N GLU A 153 -22.97 0.34 12.50
CA GLU A 153 -21.66 0.44 13.13
C GLU A 153 -20.99 -0.92 13.31
N THR A 154 -21.74 -1.92 13.78
CA THR A 154 -21.23 -3.29 13.95
C THR A 154 -20.79 -3.90 12.62
N ILE A 155 -21.59 -3.69 11.56
CA ILE A 155 -21.26 -4.15 10.21
C ILE A 155 -19.97 -3.48 9.71
N ALA A 156 -19.85 -2.16 9.85
CA ALA A 156 -18.67 -1.41 9.44
C ALA A 156 -17.42 -1.88 10.20
N LYS A 157 -17.47 -1.98 11.53
CA LYS A 157 -16.37 -2.47 12.36
C LYS A 157 -15.93 -3.89 11.97
N ALA A 158 -16.86 -4.81 11.76
CA ALA A 158 -16.54 -6.17 11.34
C ALA A 158 -15.85 -6.20 9.97
N ASN A 159 -16.22 -5.30 9.06
CA ASN A 159 -15.55 -5.17 7.75
C ASN A 159 -14.17 -4.55 7.89
N ILE A 160 -13.99 -3.51 8.71
CA ILE A 160 -12.68 -2.90 9.00
C ILE A 160 -11.73 -3.96 9.57
N GLU A 161 -12.17 -4.73 10.57
CA GLU A 161 -11.34 -5.78 11.19
C GLU A 161 -10.97 -6.93 10.25
N LYS A 162 -11.74 -7.18 9.20
CA LYS A 162 -11.34 -8.12 8.13
C LYS A 162 -10.21 -7.58 7.27
N GLU A 163 -10.10 -6.26 7.14
CA GLU A 163 -9.08 -5.61 6.29
C GLU A 163 -7.78 -5.35 7.02
N ILE A 164 -7.86 -4.84 8.26
CA ILE A 164 -6.68 -4.39 9.00
C ILE A 164 -6.34 -5.25 10.22
N GLY A 165 -7.09 -6.33 10.47
CA GLY A 165 -6.96 -7.13 11.68
C GLY A 165 -7.78 -6.60 12.85
N LYS A 166 -7.74 -7.30 13.98
CA LYS A 166 -8.56 -7.00 15.16
C LYS A 166 -8.23 -5.63 15.76
N VAL A 167 -9.23 -4.76 15.86
CA VAL A 167 -9.12 -3.43 16.44
C VAL A 167 -9.46 -3.49 17.92
N LYS A 168 -8.49 -3.18 18.80
CA LYS A 168 -8.72 -3.16 20.25
C LYS A 168 -9.53 -1.94 20.68
N ASN A 169 -9.22 -0.78 20.10
CA ASN A 169 -9.89 0.48 20.40
C ASN A 169 -10.05 1.31 19.12
N TYR A 170 -11.25 1.84 18.91
CA TYR A 170 -11.51 2.87 17.90
C TYR A 170 -11.31 4.26 18.51
N ASP A 171 -10.60 5.16 17.83
CA ASP A 171 -10.35 6.53 18.30
C ASP A 171 -11.60 7.40 18.26
N GLY A 172 -12.54 7.04 17.37
CA GLY A 172 -13.85 7.68 17.28
C GLY A 172 -14.72 6.96 16.24
N VAL A 173 -16.02 6.94 16.51
CA VAL A 173 -17.01 6.45 15.54
C VAL A 173 -18.18 7.43 15.50
N LYS A 174 -18.53 7.87 14.28
CA LYS A 174 -19.74 8.66 14.00
C LYS A 174 -20.64 7.88 13.06
N LYS A 175 -21.93 8.05 13.20
CA LYS A 175 -22.93 7.38 12.38
C LYS A 175 -24.14 8.28 12.18
N ASP A 176 -24.40 8.62 10.93
CA ASP A 176 -25.48 9.50 10.53
C ASP A 176 -26.27 8.87 9.39
N LEU A 177 -27.58 9.14 9.34
CA LEU A 177 -28.46 8.64 8.30
C LEU A 177 -28.56 9.66 7.17
N TYR A 178 -28.37 9.19 5.93
CA TYR A 178 -28.44 9.99 4.72
C TYR A 178 -29.27 9.34 3.61
N VAL A 179 -29.78 10.14 2.72
CA VAL A 179 -30.04 9.71 1.35
C VAL A 179 -28.70 9.73 0.61
N TYR A 180 -28.31 8.60 0.07
CA TYR A 180 -27.03 8.43 -0.62
C TYR A 180 -27.24 8.00 -2.07
N GLU A 181 -26.64 8.72 -3.00
CA GLU A 181 -26.69 8.38 -4.43
C GLU A 181 -25.44 7.61 -4.83
N LYS A 182 -25.62 6.52 -5.57
CA LYS A 182 -24.54 5.78 -6.22
C LYS A 182 -24.97 5.19 -7.54
N ASP A 183 -24.24 5.51 -8.59
CA ASP A 183 -24.47 5.01 -9.96
C ASP A 183 -25.91 5.26 -10.46
N GLY A 184 -26.50 6.43 -10.11
CA GLY A 184 -27.86 6.82 -10.48
C GLY A 184 -28.97 6.21 -9.60
N GLN A 185 -28.64 5.40 -8.61
CA GLN A 185 -29.58 4.82 -7.66
C GLN A 185 -29.48 5.52 -6.29
N TYR A 186 -30.62 5.74 -5.67
CA TYR A 186 -30.73 6.38 -4.35
C TYR A 186 -31.01 5.36 -3.27
N TYR A 187 -30.28 5.46 -2.17
CA TYR A 187 -30.37 4.57 -1.01
C TYR A 187 -30.66 5.38 0.26
N LEU A 188 -31.36 4.77 1.18
CA LEU A 188 -31.32 5.19 2.57
C LEU A 188 -30.13 4.48 3.22
N ALA A 189 -29.09 5.23 3.63
CA ALA A 189 -27.85 4.64 4.10
C ALA A 189 -27.34 5.29 5.38
N TYR A 190 -26.82 4.47 6.29
CA TYR A 190 -25.99 4.96 7.38
C TYR A 190 -24.57 5.21 6.88
N LEU A 191 -24.08 6.42 7.03
CA LEU A 191 -22.65 6.73 6.90
C LEU A 191 -21.98 6.50 8.25
N VAL A 192 -21.21 5.43 8.35
CA VAL A 192 -20.37 5.14 9.51
C VAL A 192 -18.95 5.62 9.23
N LYS A 193 -18.47 6.60 10.01
CA LYS A 193 -17.09 7.10 9.96
C LYS A 193 -16.35 6.58 11.18
N ALA A 194 -15.30 5.80 10.99
CA ALA A 194 -14.53 5.18 12.06
C ALA A 194 -13.05 5.50 11.95
N SER A 195 -12.49 6.11 13.00
CA SER A 195 -11.06 6.39 13.11
C SER A 195 -10.36 5.29 13.89
N VAL A 196 -9.22 4.84 13.39
CA VAL A 196 -8.38 3.79 13.97
C VAL A 196 -6.92 4.22 13.88
N SER A 197 -6.17 4.17 15.00
CA SER A 197 -4.71 4.37 15.00
C SER A 197 -3.97 3.03 14.95
N LYS A 198 -4.47 1.98 15.60
CA LYS A 198 -3.87 0.63 15.67
C LYS A 198 -4.92 -0.44 15.39
N PRO A 199 -4.59 -1.54 14.68
CA PRO A 199 -3.26 -1.98 14.22
C PRO A 199 -2.73 -1.26 12.99
N ALA A 200 -3.58 -0.56 12.23
CA ALA A 200 -3.19 0.28 11.09
C ALA A 200 -3.97 1.58 11.12
N PRO A 201 -3.34 2.75 10.88
CA PRO A 201 -4.04 4.03 10.78
C PRO A 201 -5.12 3.98 9.69
N GLY A 202 -6.30 4.51 10.02
CA GLY A 202 -7.40 4.53 9.08
C GLY A 202 -8.50 5.51 9.50
N TYR A 203 -9.09 6.18 8.52
CA TYR A 203 -10.32 6.94 8.67
C TYR A 203 -11.33 6.38 7.68
N TRP A 204 -12.04 5.36 8.13
CA TRP A 204 -12.91 4.55 7.29
C TRP A 204 -14.29 5.17 7.18
N HIS A 205 -14.79 5.28 5.96
CA HIS A 205 -16.15 5.65 5.64
C HIS A 205 -16.86 4.44 5.04
N TYR A 206 -17.98 4.05 5.65
CA TYR A 206 -18.84 2.97 5.20
C TYR A 206 -20.25 3.49 4.98
N PHE A 207 -20.77 3.34 3.78
CA PHE A 207 -22.20 3.54 3.49
C PHE A 207 -22.89 2.19 3.59
N VAL A 208 -23.70 2.04 4.62
CA VAL A 208 -24.44 0.80 4.91
C VAL A 208 -25.90 1.03 4.61
N ASP A 209 -26.49 0.21 3.71
CA ASP A 209 -27.90 0.28 3.36
C ASP A 209 -28.76 0.07 4.62
N ALA A 210 -29.52 1.09 4.98
CA ALA A 210 -30.33 1.09 6.19
C ALA A 210 -31.53 0.14 6.12
N THR A 211 -31.87 -0.39 4.93
CA THR A 211 -32.98 -1.32 4.74
C THR A 211 -32.59 -2.79 4.89
N ASN A 212 -31.32 -3.15 4.63
CA ASN A 212 -30.89 -4.55 4.58
C ASN A 212 -29.50 -4.83 5.17
N GLY A 213 -28.71 -3.81 5.50
CA GLY A 213 -27.37 -3.95 6.09
C GLY A 213 -26.23 -4.22 5.09
N ASN A 214 -26.49 -4.20 3.80
CA ASN A 214 -25.44 -4.36 2.81
C ASN A 214 -24.52 -3.14 2.78
N VAL A 215 -23.22 -3.35 2.58
CA VAL A 215 -22.28 -2.26 2.35
C VAL A 215 -22.40 -1.80 0.89
N ILE A 216 -22.91 -0.58 0.69
CA ILE A 216 -23.08 0.05 -0.63
C ILE A 216 -21.73 0.51 -1.15
N GLU A 217 -20.98 1.21 -0.27
CA GLU A 217 -19.65 1.74 -0.57
C GLU A 217 -18.80 1.84 0.67
N LYS A 218 -17.49 1.74 0.49
CA LYS A 218 -16.51 1.92 1.56
C LYS A 218 -15.21 2.48 0.98
N TYR A 219 -14.55 3.31 1.76
CA TYR A 219 -13.20 3.77 1.47
C TYR A 219 -12.48 4.19 2.75
N ASN A 220 -11.16 4.15 2.71
CA ASN A 220 -10.32 4.75 3.74
C ASN A 220 -10.01 6.19 3.30
N ALA A 221 -10.47 7.17 4.08
CA ALA A 221 -10.27 8.59 3.81
C ALA A 221 -8.95 9.13 4.39
N VAL A 222 -8.05 8.27 4.85
CA VAL A 222 -6.66 8.66 5.07
C VAL A 222 -6.08 8.96 3.71
N ASP A 223 -5.75 10.22 3.48
CA ASP A 223 -5.08 10.64 2.26
C ASP A 223 -3.74 9.88 2.14
N HIS A 224 -3.50 9.24 1.00
CA HIS A 224 -2.20 8.71 0.65
C HIS A 224 -1.24 9.89 0.52
N ILE A 225 -0.35 10.03 1.49
CA ILE A 225 0.59 11.13 1.56
C ILE A 225 1.93 10.61 1.06
N THR A 226 2.44 11.22 0.01
CA THR A 226 3.77 10.90 -0.48
C THR A 226 4.82 11.61 0.37
N GLY A 227 5.65 10.81 1.04
CA GLY A 227 6.87 11.23 1.70
C GLY A 227 8.09 11.06 0.81
N PHE A 228 9.23 11.58 1.25
CA PHE A 228 10.50 11.42 0.56
C PHE A 228 11.68 11.43 1.53
N GLY A 229 12.77 10.83 1.10
CA GLY A 229 14.03 10.78 1.82
C GLY A 229 15.15 10.33 0.90
N TYR A 230 16.34 10.16 1.43
CA TYR A 230 17.47 9.57 0.71
C TYR A 230 17.77 8.21 1.30
N GLY A 231 18.03 7.22 0.46
CA GLY A 231 18.55 5.93 0.90
C GLY A 231 20.02 6.01 1.27
N VAL A 232 20.55 4.94 1.84
CA VAL A 232 21.96 4.77 2.27
C VAL A 232 22.90 5.00 1.09
N LEU A 233 22.56 4.49 -0.11
CA LEU A 233 23.33 4.65 -1.34
C LEU A 233 23.15 6.02 -2.01
N GLY A 234 22.46 6.96 -1.35
CA GLY A 234 22.31 8.35 -1.78
C GLY A 234 21.20 8.61 -2.82
N ALA A 235 20.46 7.59 -3.23
CA ALA A 235 19.33 7.78 -4.14
C ALA A 235 18.15 8.44 -3.42
N ARG A 236 17.54 9.47 -4.06
CA ARG A 236 16.28 10.04 -3.57
C ARG A 236 15.15 9.04 -3.81
N GLN A 237 14.37 8.78 -2.75
CA GLN A 237 13.23 7.89 -2.76
C GLN A 237 11.94 8.69 -2.50
N SER A 238 10.84 8.25 -3.12
CA SER A 238 9.48 8.73 -2.84
C SER A 238 8.63 7.51 -2.48
N PHE A 239 7.86 7.62 -1.41
CA PHE A 239 7.12 6.50 -0.82
C PHE A 239 5.86 6.99 -0.12
N GLU A 240 4.90 6.10 0.11
CA GLU A 240 3.69 6.41 0.84
C GLU A 240 3.94 6.43 2.34
N ILE A 241 3.32 7.41 3.03
CA ILE A 241 3.40 7.64 4.48
C ILE A 241 2.03 7.92 5.05
N ALA A 242 1.88 7.82 6.36
CA ALA A 242 0.66 8.26 7.05
C ALA A 242 0.92 9.46 7.94
N GLN A 243 -0.13 10.25 8.19
CA GLN A 243 -0.09 11.33 9.18
C GLN A 243 -0.88 10.92 10.42
N ASP A 244 -0.25 11.00 11.59
CA ASP A 244 -0.95 10.88 12.88
C ASP A 244 -1.83 12.12 13.09
N THR A 245 -3.13 11.92 13.12
CA THR A 245 -4.12 13.00 13.24
C THR A 245 -4.12 13.70 14.60
N LYS A 246 -3.52 13.10 15.64
CA LYS A 246 -3.43 13.67 16.99
C LYS A 246 -2.22 14.57 17.13
N THR A 247 -1.07 14.12 16.61
CA THR A 247 0.21 14.83 16.74
C THR A 247 0.54 15.67 15.51
N GLY A 248 -0.06 15.37 14.37
CA GLY A 248 0.27 15.96 13.07
C GLY A 248 1.58 15.46 12.48
N ALA A 249 2.29 14.54 13.15
CA ALA A 249 3.53 13.95 12.66
C ALA A 249 3.27 12.95 11.54
N PHE A 250 4.27 12.77 10.65
CA PHE A 250 4.24 11.79 9.59
C PHE A 250 5.05 10.57 10.00
N ASN A 251 4.54 9.36 9.72
CA ASN A 251 5.12 8.09 10.09
C ASN A 251 5.41 7.25 8.84
N LEU A 252 6.43 6.37 8.91
CA LEU A 252 6.76 5.42 7.86
C LEU A 252 5.75 4.26 7.83
N PHE A 253 4.52 4.58 7.46
CA PHE A 253 3.43 3.64 7.25
C PHE A 253 2.81 3.82 5.87
N ASP A 254 2.89 2.79 5.04
CA ASP A 254 2.25 2.71 3.73
C ASP A 254 1.02 1.81 3.81
N GLY A 255 -0.18 2.38 3.80
CA GLY A 255 -1.45 1.66 3.83
C GLY A 255 -1.93 1.15 2.46
N THR A 256 -1.14 1.31 1.39
CA THR A 256 -1.54 0.91 0.03
C THR A 256 -1.26 -0.56 -0.28
N ARG A 257 -0.49 -1.25 0.57
CA ARG A 257 0.00 -2.61 0.36
C ARG A 257 -0.46 -3.56 1.46
N GLY A 258 -1.44 -4.41 1.17
CA GLY A 258 -2.01 -5.34 2.17
C GLY A 258 -2.53 -4.61 3.41
N GLN A 259 -2.16 -5.10 4.60
CA GLN A 259 -2.44 -4.45 5.89
C GLN A 259 -1.39 -3.37 6.25
N GLY A 260 -0.52 -3.02 5.32
CA GLY A 260 0.46 -1.95 5.42
C GLY A 260 1.92 -2.43 5.43
N VAL A 261 2.80 -1.52 5.05
CA VAL A 261 4.26 -1.60 5.26
C VAL A 261 4.61 -0.59 6.35
N HIS A 262 5.21 -1.03 7.44
CA HIS A 262 5.50 -0.18 8.59
C HIS A 262 6.95 -0.36 9.03
N THR A 263 7.66 0.74 9.25
CA THR A 263 9.07 0.73 9.62
C THR A 263 9.27 1.42 10.96
N PHE A 264 10.05 0.77 11.83
CA PHE A 264 10.33 1.17 13.21
C PHE A 264 11.83 1.23 13.47
N ASP A 265 12.22 1.95 14.53
CA ASP A 265 13.58 2.06 15.06
C ASP A 265 13.75 1.13 16.26
N ALA A 266 14.72 0.24 16.21
CA ALA A 266 15.09 -0.62 17.36
C ALA A 266 16.01 0.08 18.35
N GLU A 267 16.41 1.35 18.11
CA GLU A 267 17.26 2.16 19.02
C GLU A 267 18.57 1.47 19.43
N ASN A 268 19.17 0.71 18.52
CA ASN A 268 20.38 -0.12 18.75
C ASN A 268 20.23 -1.15 19.88
N MET A 269 19.00 -1.56 20.22
CA MET A 269 18.78 -2.63 21.19
C MET A 269 19.50 -3.91 20.75
N ASP A 270 20.16 -4.58 21.68
CA ASP A 270 20.80 -5.89 21.43
C ASP A 270 19.88 -6.84 20.65
N GLU A 271 20.41 -7.47 19.62
CA GLU A 271 19.61 -8.26 18.66
C GLU A 271 18.86 -9.42 19.30
N ASN A 272 19.45 -10.06 20.34
CA ASN A 272 18.80 -11.17 21.02
C ASN A 272 17.68 -10.67 21.94
N LEU A 273 17.90 -9.52 22.59
CA LEU A 273 16.91 -8.89 23.46
C LEU A 273 15.74 -8.34 22.62
N PHE A 274 16.03 -7.69 21.50
CA PHE A 274 15.02 -7.21 20.57
C PHE A 274 14.16 -8.35 20.02
N ASN A 275 14.82 -9.43 19.58
CA ASN A 275 14.15 -10.64 19.10
C ASN A 275 13.25 -11.26 20.19
N LEU A 276 13.72 -11.36 21.43
CA LEU A 276 12.95 -11.88 22.56
C LEU A 276 11.69 -11.02 22.80
N PHE A 277 11.84 -9.70 22.86
CA PHE A 277 10.72 -8.79 23.08
C PHE A 277 9.73 -8.78 21.89
N SER A 278 10.24 -8.89 20.69
CA SER A 278 9.41 -9.02 19.48
C SER A 278 8.52 -10.26 19.57
N GLN A 279 9.09 -11.42 19.90
CA GLN A 279 8.34 -12.69 19.94
C GLN A 279 7.37 -12.81 21.12
N ILE A 280 7.75 -12.31 22.30
CA ILE A 280 6.93 -12.47 23.52
C ILE A 280 5.92 -11.34 23.70
N LEU A 281 6.34 -10.10 23.41
CA LEU A 281 5.55 -8.90 23.68
C LEU A 281 4.95 -8.28 22.43
N GLY A 282 5.33 -8.74 21.23
CA GLY A 282 4.98 -8.12 19.96
C GLY A 282 5.62 -6.72 19.81
N TYR A 283 6.79 -6.50 20.45
CA TYR A 283 7.52 -5.24 20.33
C TYR A 283 8.11 -5.10 18.93
N THR A 284 7.87 -3.95 18.30
CA THR A 284 8.27 -3.69 16.92
C THR A 284 9.39 -2.65 16.79
N GLY A 285 9.76 -2.01 17.90
CA GLY A 285 10.61 -0.82 17.94
C GLY A 285 9.80 0.45 18.16
N GLU A 286 10.48 1.60 18.19
CA GLU A 286 9.87 2.91 18.34
C GLU A 286 9.40 3.46 16.99
N GLU A 287 8.34 4.24 17.01
CA GLU A 287 7.75 4.84 15.82
C GLU A 287 8.69 5.90 15.21
N ILE A 288 9.07 5.73 13.95
CA ILE A 288 9.87 6.71 13.21
C ILE A 288 8.95 7.84 12.74
N ALA A 289 9.00 8.99 13.41
CA ALA A 289 8.13 10.12 13.15
C ALA A 289 8.90 11.34 12.63
N SER A 290 8.32 12.05 11.67
CA SER A 290 8.83 13.32 11.14
C SER A 290 7.79 14.43 11.23
N LYS A 291 8.25 15.67 11.50
CA LYS A 291 7.39 16.87 11.45
C LYS A 291 7.08 17.35 10.02
N SER A 292 7.75 16.79 9.05
CA SER A 292 7.57 17.10 7.62
C SER A 292 7.43 15.79 6.82
N LYS A 293 7.13 15.91 5.53
CA LYS A 293 7.10 14.75 4.61
C LYS A 293 8.50 14.21 4.26
N PHE A 294 9.56 14.79 4.80
CA PHE A 294 10.95 14.37 4.60
C PHE A 294 11.45 13.54 5.79
N PHE A 295 12.05 12.38 5.49
CA PHE A 295 12.67 11.49 6.47
C PHE A 295 14.18 11.50 6.28
N GLU A 296 14.90 11.79 7.37
CA GLU A 296 16.37 11.94 7.36
C GLU A 296 17.09 10.59 7.50
N ASP A 297 16.45 9.63 8.16
CA ASP A 297 16.99 8.31 8.41
C ASP A 297 17.03 7.47 7.14
N LYS A 298 18.23 7.29 6.62
CA LYS A 298 18.48 6.60 5.35
C LYS A 298 18.21 5.10 5.41
N ALA A 299 18.53 4.47 6.54
CA ALA A 299 18.30 3.03 6.74
C ALA A 299 16.80 2.74 6.82
N ALA A 300 16.05 3.58 7.52
CA ALA A 300 14.60 3.48 7.62
C ALA A 300 13.90 3.73 6.28
N VAL A 301 14.37 4.74 5.52
CA VAL A 301 13.85 5.01 4.17
C VAL A 301 14.05 3.79 3.26
N ASP A 302 15.24 3.19 3.24
CA ASP A 302 15.49 2.00 2.41
C ASP A 302 14.68 0.80 2.87
N ALA A 303 14.57 0.54 4.18
CA ALA A 303 13.75 -0.56 4.71
C ALA A 303 12.30 -0.42 4.26
N HIS A 304 11.73 0.78 4.40
CA HIS A 304 10.35 1.07 4.04
C HIS A 304 10.08 0.91 2.54
N VAL A 305 10.92 1.52 1.71
CA VAL A 305 10.79 1.48 0.25
C VAL A 305 11.02 0.08 -0.29
N ASN A 306 12.05 -0.62 0.18
CA ASN A 306 12.42 -1.92 -0.35
C ASN A 306 11.44 -3.01 0.08
N ALA A 307 10.88 -2.96 1.30
CA ALA A 307 9.78 -3.85 1.70
C ALA A 307 8.55 -3.67 0.78
N GLY A 308 8.21 -2.43 0.44
CA GLY A 308 7.16 -2.12 -0.53
C GLY A 308 7.44 -2.69 -1.93
N LYS A 309 8.69 -2.60 -2.41
CA LYS A 309 9.10 -3.18 -3.70
C LYS A 309 9.00 -4.71 -3.71
N VAL A 310 9.39 -5.37 -2.60
CA VAL A 310 9.26 -6.84 -2.46
C VAL A 310 7.79 -7.26 -2.46
N TYR A 311 6.92 -6.55 -1.71
CA TYR A 311 5.48 -6.78 -1.77
C TYR A 311 4.95 -6.68 -3.20
N ASP A 312 5.31 -5.60 -3.92
CA ASP A 312 4.90 -5.37 -5.30
C ASP A 312 5.37 -6.47 -6.25
N TYR A 313 6.61 -6.96 -6.06
CA TYR A 313 7.14 -8.07 -6.84
C TYR A 313 6.30 -9.34 -6.68
N TYR A 314 6.06 -9.78 -5.44
CA TYR A 314 5.24 -10.97 -5.17
C TYR A 314 3.79 -10.80 -5.67
N LYS A 315 3.22 -9.60 -5.48
CA LYS A 315 1.86 -9.30 -5.95
C LYS A 315 1.74 -9.30 -7.47
N LYS A 316 2.67 -8.66 -8.18
CA LYS A 316 2.64 -8.53 -9.64
C LYS A 316 3.03 -9.82 -10.36
N THR A 317 4.04 -10.54 -9.84
CA THR A 317 4.61 -11.70 -10.50
C THR A 317 3.79 -12.97 -10.23
N PHE A 318 3.30 -13.14 -9.00
CA PHE A 318 2.64 -14.37 -8.55
C PHE A 318 1.21 -14.17 -8.07
N ASN A 319 0.70 -12.94 -8.10
CA ASN A 319 -0.58 -12.53 -7.50
C ASN A 319 -0.67 -12.86 -5.99
N ARG A 320 0.50 -12.98 -5.32
CA ARG A 320 0.58 -13.24 -3.88
C ARG A 320 0.37 -11.96 -3.09
N ASN A 321 -0.54 -12.00 -2.13
CA ASN A 321 -0.87 -10.85 -1.28
C ASN A 321 -0.10 -10.93 0.05
N SER A 322 1.10 -10.32 0.10
CA SER A 322 2.04 -10.41 1.21
C SER A 322 2.62 -11.82 1.43
N PHE A 323 3.41 -12.02 2.50
CA PHE A 323 4.09 -13.30 2.76
C PHE A 323 3.11 -14.44 3.12
N ASP A 324 1.96 -14.13 3.69
CA ASP A 324 0.92 -15.10 4.08
C ASP A 324 -0.17 -15.35 3.02
N ASP A 325 -0.10 -14.63 1.89
CA ASP A 325 -1.12 -14.60 0.82
C ASP A 325 -2.50 -14.09 1.30
N LYS A 326 -2.55 -13.41 2.44
CA LYS A 326 -3.78 -12.82 3.03
C LYS A 326 -3.65 -11.34 3.31
N GLY A 327 -2.52 -10.74 2.93
CA GLY A 327 -2.24 -9.33 3.10
C GLY A 327 -1.65 -8.97 4.46
N ALA A 328 -0.97 -9.88 5.13
CA ALA A 328 -0.30 -9.58 6.41
C ALA A 328 0.59 -8.33 6.31
N LYS A 329 0.62 -7.56 7.40
CA LYS A 329 1.44 -6.36 7.53
C LYS A 329 2.92 -6.71 7.42
N LEU A 330 3.67 -5.96 6.62
CA LEU A 330 5.13 -6.01 6.56
C LEU A 330 5.70 -5.05 7.61
N ILE A 331 6.32 -5.61 8.63
CA ILE A 331 6.97 -4.85 9.70
C ILE A 331 8.47 -4.97 9.53
N SER A 332 9.18 -3.83 9.57
CA SER A 332 10.64 -3.74 9.52
C SER A 332 11.14 -2.96 10.74
N ALA A 333 12.16 -3.45 11.40
CA ALA A 333 12.91 -2.73 12.41
C ALA A 333 14.35 -2.48 11.92
N VAL A 334 14.75 -1.22 11.87
CA VAL A 334 16.13 -0.81 11.56
C VAL A 334 16.91 -0.53 12.84
N HIS A 335 18.23 -0.33 12.74
CA HIS A 335 19.11 -0.05 13.88
C HIS A 335 19.04 -1.14 14.98
N VAL A 336 18.96 -2.41 14.55
CA VAL A 336 19.02 -3.54 15.49
C VAL A 336 20.47 -3.82 15.84
N GLY A 337 20.79 -3.86 17.14
CA GLY A 337 22.14 -4.08 17.67
C GLY A 337 23.12 -2.95 17.36
N GLU A 338 24.23 -2.91 18.08
CA GLU A 338 25.34 -2.02 17.77
C GLU A 338 26.26 -2.66 16.72
N SER A 339 26.39 -2.02 15.53
CA SER A 339 27.24 -2.53 14.43
C SER A 339 26.92 -3.99 14.03
N TRP A 340 25.68 -4.40 14.15
CA TRP A 340 25.24 -5.75 13.82
C TRP A 340 25.32 -5.98 12.31
N ASN A 341 26.17 -6.92 11.91
CA ASN A 341 26.45 -7.27 10.51
C ASN A 341 25.48 -8.35 10.00
N ASN A 342 24.19 -8.21 10.28
CA ASN A 342 23.20 -9.19 9.85
C ASN A 342 21.82 -8.56 9.62
N ALA A 343 20.96 -9.32 8.91
CA ALA A 343 19.52 -9.12 8.83
C ALA A 343 18.83 -10.44 9.14
N ALA A 344 17.58 -10.42 9.58
CA ALA A 344 16.82 -11.62 9.88
C ALA A 344 15.30 -11.40 9.81
N TRP A 345 14.59 -12.37 9.25
CA TRP A 345 13.17 -12.61 9.56
C TRP A 345 13.08 -13.42 10.87
N ASN A 346 12.39 -12.88 11.88
CA ASN A 346 12.32 -13.52 13.19
C ASN A 346 10.99 -14.27 13.47
N GLY A 347 10.18 -14.52 12.45
CA GLY A 347 8.85 -15.12 12.59
C GLY A 347 7.72 -14.10 12.79
N VAL A 348 8.05 -12.83 13.06
CA VAL A 348 7.10 -11.73 13.31
C VAL A 348 7.37 -10.53 12.41
N GLN A 349 8.65 -10.17 12.26
CA GLN A 349 9.10 -8.98 11.53
C GLN A 349 10.52 -9.14 10.98
N MET A 350 10.90 -8.28 10.06
CA MET A 350 12.27 -8.15 9.58
C MET A 350 13.07 -7.28 10.54
N MET A 351 14.31 -7.70 10.81
CA MET A 351 15.29 -7.02 11.66
C MET A 351 16.51 -6.69 10.81
N TYR A 352 16.99 -5.43 10.82
CA TYR A 352 18.14 -4.99 10.04
C TYR A 352 19.16 -4.29 10.92
N GLY A 353 20.42 -4.78 10.91
CA GLY A 353 21.55 -4.10 11.50
C GLY A 353 22.12 -3.03 10.56
N ASP A 354 22.85 -2.07 11.15
CA ASP A 354 23.52 -0.99 10.39
C ASP A 354 24.86 -1.42 9.80
N GLY A 355 25.32 -2.62 10.15
CA GLY A 355 26.66 -3.04 9.81
C GLY A 355 27.75 -2.30 10.59
N ASP A 356 29.00 -2.72 10.42
CA ASP A 356 30.17 -2.11 11.05
C ASP A 356 30.84 -1.04 10.17
N GLY A 357 30.29 -0.75 9.02
CA GLY A 357 30.81 0.17 8.02
C GLY A 357 32.04 -0.36 7.25
N LYS A 358 32.47 -1.60 7.50
CA LYS A 358 33.61 -2.26 6.86
C LYS A 358 33.20 -3.54 6.15
N THR A 359 32.48 -4.40 6.85
CA THR A 359 31.92 -5.65 6.32
C THR A 359 30.60 -5.38 5.64
N PHE A 360 29.74 -4.61 6.31
CA PHE A 360 28.46 -4.16 5.77
C PHE A 360 28.22 -2.67 6.05
N ILE A 361 27.50 -2.01 5.16
CA ILE A 361 26.71 -0.81 5.42
C ILE A 361 25.31 -1.26 5.83
N PRO A 362 24.39 -0.36 6.25
CA PRO A 362 23.04 -0.74 6.68
C PRO A 362 22.39 -1.75 5.73
N LEU A 363 21.99 -2.91 6.26
CA LEU A 363 21.55 -4.04 5.46
C LEU A 363 20.21 -3.80 4.78
N SER A 364 19.42 -2.85 5.28
CA SER A 364 18.17 -2.39 4.65
C SER A 364 18.38 -1.75 3.26
N ALA A 365 19.61 -1.35 2.91
CA ALA A 365 19.94 -0.82 1.60
C ALA A 365 19.96 -1.88 0.48
N GLY A 366 20.14 -3.16 0.82
CA GLY A 366 20.13 -4.28 -0.13
C GLY A 366 18.71 -4.72 -0.46
N LEU A 367 18.19 -4.40 -1.65
CA LEU A 367 16.87 -4.84 -2.07
C LEU A 367 16.78 -6.37 -2.16
N ASP A 368 17.84 -7.03 -2.60
CA ASP A 368 17.99 -8.47 -2.66
C ASP A 368 17.99 -9.11 -1.26
N VAL A 369 18.61 -8.45 -0.27
CA VAL A 369 18.61 -8.89 1.13
C VAL A 369 17.21 -8.81 1.73
N ILE A 370 16.50 -7.70 1.52
CA ILE A 370 15.09 -7.58 1.97
C ILE A 370 14.21 -8.61 1.26
N GLY A 371 14.46 -8.87 -0.03
CA GLY A 371 13.80 -9.95 -0.78
C GLY A 371 14.09 -11.34 -0.21
N HIS A 372 15.32 -11.59 0.23
CA HIS A 372 15.74 -12.81 0.91
C HIS A 372 14.99 -13.00 2.23
N GLU A 373 15.01 -12.01 3.11
CA GLU A 373 14.36 -12.10 4.43
C GLU A 373 12.84 -12.29 4.33
N LEU A 374 12.18 -11.53 3.45
CA LEU A 374 10.74 -11.71 3.22
C LEU A 374 10.40 -13.06 2.58
N THR A 375 11.33 -13.69 1.86
CA THR A 375 11.12 -15.03 1.32
C THR A 375 11.19 -16.09 2.42
N HIS A 376 11.95 -15.89 3.50
CA HIS A 376 11.85 -16.76 4.69
C HIS A 376 10.43 -16.76 5.26
N ALA A 377 9.78 -15.58 5.33
CA ALA A 377 8.39 -15.49 5.75
C ALA A 377 7.43 -16.22 4.78
N VAL A 378 7.66 -16.12 3.46
CA VAL A 378 6.89 -16.89 2.47
C VAL A 378 7.10 -18.40 2.66
N THR A 379 8.34 -18.84 2.89
CA THR A 379 8.69 -20.25 3.12
C THR A 379 7.99 -20.78 4.37
N GLU A 380 7.99 -20.02 5.47
CA GLU A 380 7.30 -20.38 6.72
C GLU A 380 5.80 -20.61 6.52
N HIS A 381 5.16 -19.78 5.70
CA HIS A 381 3.73 -19.85 5.42
C HIS A 381 3.37 -20.78 4.25
N THR A 382 4.32 -21.52 3.70
CA THR A 382 4.11 -22.48 2.59
C THR A 382 4.75 -23.83 2.87
N ALA A 383 5.95 -24.07 2.39
CA ALA A 383 6.67 -25.34 2.59
C ALA A 383 7.10 -25.57 4.04
N ASN A 384 7.29 -24.50 4.81
CA ASN A 384 7.77 -24.51 6.19
C ASN A 384 9.03 -25.37 6.40
N LEU A 385 10.02 -25.16 5.51
CA LEU A 385 11.27 -25.92 5.50
C LEU A 385 12.02 -25.81 6.83
N VAL A 386 12.30 -26.93 7.48
CA VAL A 386 13.05 -26.99 8.74
C VAL A 386 14.45 -26.41 8.53
N TYR A 387 14.84 -25.45 9.38
CA TYR A 387 16.09 -24.70 9.25
C TYR A 387 17.30 -25.51 9.73
N LYS A 388 17.54 -26.67 9.08
CA LYS A 388 18.65 -27.59 9.40
C LYS A 388 18.99 -28.45 8.18
N ASN A 389 20.28 -28.74 7.98
CA ASN A 389 20.78 -29.63 6.92
C ASN A 389 20.28 -29.22 5.52
N GLU A 390 19.88 -30.18 4.67
CA GLU A 390 19.46 -29.91 3.29
C GLU A 390 18.15 -29.10 3.22
N SER A 391 17.20 -29.33 4.12
CA SER A 391 15.95 -28.52 4.15
C SER A 391 16.23 -27.05 4.50
N GLY A 392 17.16 -26.83 5.45
CA GLY A 392 17.62 -25.48 5.79
C GLY A 392 18.42 -24.83 4.64
N ALA A 393 19.26 -25.62 3.97
CA ALA A 393 19.96 -25.13 2.76
C ALA A 393 19.01 -24.76 1.61
N LEU A 394 17.88 -25.46 1.46
CA LEU A 394 16.84 -25.10 0.50
C LEU A 394 16.08 -23.85 0.93
N ASN A 395 15.82 -23.68 2.23
CA ASN A 395 15.21 -22.46 2.78
C ASN A 395 16.06 -21.24 2.42
N GLU A 396 17.37 -21.30 2.68
CA GLU A 396 18.35 -20.28 2.31
C GLU A 396 18.41 -20.05 0.79
N SER A 397 18.52 -21.13 0.02
CA SER A 397 18.65 -21.01 -1.43
C SER A 397 17.42 -20.40 -2.10
N LEU A 398 16.21 -20.76 -1.67
CA LEU A 398 14.99 -20.18 -2.21
C LEU A 398 14.87 -18.69 -1.85
N SER A 399 15.34 -18.31 -0.66
CA SER A 399 15.45 -16.90 -0.25
C SER A 399 16.46 -16.14 -1.11
N ASP A 400 17.65 -16.70 -1.37
CA ASP A 400 18.66 -16.14 -2.28
C ASP A 400 18.11 -15.98 -3.71
N ILE A 401 17.49 -17.02 -4.24
CA ILE A 401 16.93 -17.00 -5.60
C ILE A 401 15.88 -15.91 -5.73
N MET A 402 14.93 -15.81 -4.80
CA MET A 402 13.90 -14.79 -4.87
C MET A 402 14.46 -13.38 -4.62
N GLY A 403 15.45 -13.23 -3.74
CA GLY A 403 16.16 -11.97 -3.52
C GLY A 403 16.76 -11.41 -4.80
N VAL A 404 17.55 -12.20 -5.53
CA VAL A 404 18.14 -11.77 -6.83
C VAL A 404 17.08 -11.61 -7.94
N MET A 405 15.95 -12.31 -7.86
CA MET A 405 14.83 -12.12 -8.79
C MET A 405 14.05 -10.82 -8.52
N VAL A 406 13.96 -10.38 -7.28
CA VAL A 406 13.36 -9.09 -6.91
C VAL A 406 14.22 -7.95 -7.43
N GLU A 407 15.52 -8.00 -7.21
CA GLU A 407 16.44 -6.92 -7.57
C GLU A 407 16.75 -6.86 -9.07
N LYS A 408 16.98 -8.00 -9.72
CA LYS A 408 17.27 -8.17 -11.17
C LYS A 408 18.56 -7.53 -11.70
N LYS A 409 19.44 -7.01 -10.83
CA LYS A 409 20.71 -6.40 -11.25
C LYS A 409 21.77 -7.45 -11.61
N SER A 410 22.02 -8.37 -10.71
CA SER A 410 23.07 -9.38 -10.84
C SER A 410 22.59 -10.76 -10.40
N TRP A 411 23.51 -11.74 -10.32
CA TRP A 411 23.33 -13.03 -9.67
C TRP A 411 24.17 -13.15 -8.39
N ASP A 412 24.57 -11.99 -7.85
CA ASP A 412 25.39 -11.87 -6.66
C ASP A 412 24.56 -11.19 -5.57
N LEU A 413 24.37 -11.87 -4.44
CA LEU A 413 23.56 -11.39 -3.32
C LEU A 413 24.38 -10.45 -2.44
N GLY A 414 23.77 -9.34 -2.03
CA GLY A 414 24.36 -8.36 -1.14
C GLY A 414 25.48 -7.51 -1.77
N ALA A 415 25.61 -7.51 -3.10
CA ALA A 415 26.70 -6.82 -3.79
C ALA A 415 26.72 -5.29 -3.55
N ASP A 416 25.56 -4.69 -3.29
CA ASP A 416 25.45 -3.24 -3.05
C ASP A 416 25.86 -2.84 -1.61
N ILE A 417 25.90 -3.79 -0.66
CA ILE A 417 26.06 -3.51 0.77
C ILE A 417 27.27 -4.19 1.43
N TYR A 418 27.80 -5.25 0.81
CA TYR A 418 28.92 -6.01 1.33
C TYR A 418 30.25 -5.38 0.96
N THR A 419 31.20 -5.35 1.91
CA THR A 419 32.55 -4.80 1.78
C THR A 419 32.60 -3.49 0.99
N PRO A 420 32.02 -2.39 1.51
CA PRO A 420 31.88 -1.13 0.81
C PRO A 420 33.24 -0.61 0.29
N GLY A 421 33.30 -0.25 -0.98
CA GLY A 421 34.52 0.19 -1.65
C GLY A 421 35.31 -0.90 -2.37
N LYS A 422 34.84 -2.15 -2.38
CA LYS A 422 35.41 -3.25 -3.18
C LYS A 422 34.45 -3.65 -4.32
N PRO A 423 34.59 -3.07 -5.51
CA PRO A 423 33.70 -3.42 -6.62
C PRO A 423 33.79 -4.91 -7.00
N GLY A 424 32.65 -5.55 -7.18
CA GLY A 424 32.55 -6.96 -7.58
C GLY A 424 32.63 -7.95 -6.43
N ASP A 425 32.70 -7.49 -5.18
CA ASP A 425 32.56 -8.33 -3.99
C ASP A 425 31.07 -8.53 -3.65
N ALA A 426 30.72 -9.68 -3.08
CA ALA A 426 29.36 -10.03 -2.72
C ALA A 426 29.34 -11.02 -1.56
N LEU A 427 28.21 -11.08 -0.84
CA LEU A 427 28.00 -12.04 0.24
C LEU A 427 27.94 -13.47 -0.30
N ARG A 428 27.20 -13.70 -1.38
CA ARG A 428 27.08 -14.98 -2.10
C ARG A 428 26.95 -14.74 -3.60
N SER A 429 27.45 -15.68 -4.42
CA SER A 429 27.25 -15.65 -5.88
C SER A 429 26.48 -16.88 -6.33
N LEU A 430 25.32 -16.71 -6.93
CA LEU A 430 24.56 -17.80 -7.54
C LEU A 430 25.20 -18.24 -8.86
N LYS A 431 25.84 -17.27 -9.55
CA LYS A 431 26.55 -17.50 -10.80
C LYS A 431 27.81 -18.33 -10.60
N ASP A 432 28.64 -17.99 -9.64
CA ASP A 432 29.92 -18.62 -9.37
C ASP A 432 30.16 -18.78 -7.87
N PRO A 433 29.46 -19.75 -7.21
CA PRO A 433 29.62 -19.96 -5.77
C PRO A 433 31.07 -20.23 -5.35
N ALA A 434 31.84 -20.91 -6.18
CA ALA A 434 33.22 -21.26 -5.88
C ALA A 434 34.18 -20.05 -5.82
N SER A 435 33.78 -18.90 -6.36
CA SER A 435 34.55 -17.64 -6.26
C SER A 435 34.48 -17.00 -4.86
N ILE A 436 33.47 -17.32 -4.07
CA ILE A 436 33.29 -16.79 -2.72
C ILE A 436 33.97 -17.72 -1.69
N PRO A 437 34.88 -17.22 -0.83
CA PRO A 437 35.56 -18.02 0.18
C PRO A 437 34.59 -18.70 1.17
N ASN A 438 34.75 -19.99 1.40
CA ASN A 438 33.92 -20.75 2.33
C ASN A 438 34.42 -20.59 3.77
N PRO A 439 33.67 -19.93 4.67
CA PRO A 439 34.13 -19.72 6.06
C PRO A 439 34.25 -21.01 6.89
N LEU A 440 33.56 -22.08 6.49
CA LEU A 440 33.62 -23.37 7.18
C LEU A 440 34.68 -24.32 6.61
N LYS A 441 35.29 -23.96 5.46
CA LYS A 441 36.36 -24.71 4.81
C LYS A 441 37.42 -23.74 4.26
N PRO A 442 38.34 -23.25 5.09
CA PRO A 442 39.37 -22.31 4.64
C PRO A 442 40.18 -22.85 3.45
N GLY A 443 40.30 -22.04 2.42
CA GLY A 443 40.98 -22.39 1.17
C GLY A 443 40.07 -23.01 0.09
N GLU A 444 38.82 -23.30 0.40
CA GLU A 444 37.82 -23.72 -0.58
C GLU A 444 36.81 -22.58 -0.83
N GLY A 445 36.11 -22.60 -1.97
CA GLY A 445 34.93 -21.75 -2.22
C GLY A 445 33.65 -22.43 -1.72
N TYR A 446 32.54 -21.72 -1.84
CA TYR A 446 31.22 -22.31 -1.60
C TYR A 446 30.98 -23.49 -2.55
N PRO A 447 30.29 -24.59 -2.11
CA PRO A 447 30.07 -25.75 -2.97
C PRO A 447 29.14 -25.43 -4.15
N ASP A 448 29.61 -25.76 -5.35
CA ASP A 448 28.90 -25.63 -6.61
C ASP A 448 28.39 -26.97 -7.16
N HIS A 449 28.57 -28.03 -6.37
CA HIS A 449 28.19 -29.40 -6.73
C HIS A 449 27.91 -30.22 -5.46
N TYR A 450 26.93 -31.12 -5.51
CA TYR A 450 26.43 -31.90 -4.38
C TYR A 450 27.50 -32.71 -3.65
N ASN A 451 28.47 -33.25 -4.40
CA ASN A 451 29.57 -34.01 -3.80
C ASN A 451 30.56 -33.17 -2.98
N LYS A 452 30.52 -31.84 -3.15
CA LYS A 452 31.36 -30.89 -2.38
C LYS A 452 30.66 -30.32 -1.17
N ARG A 453 29.40 -30.71 -0.90
CA ARG A 453 28.61 -30.14 0.21
C ARG A 453 29.32 -30.28 1.55
N TYR A 454 29.06 -29.33 2.41
CA TYR A 454 29.47 -29.40 3.80
C TYR A 454 28.63 -30.45 4.54
N THR A 455 29.30 -31.31 5.35
CA THR A 455 28.66 -32.41 6.08
C THR A 455 28.88 -32.33 7.59
N GLY A 456 29.46 -31.23 8.09
CA GLY A 456 29.64 -30.96 9.52
C GLY A 456 28.35 -30.43 10.17
N THR A 457 28.46 -30.07 11.45
CA THR A 457 27.32 -29.64 12.27
C THR A 457 27.23 -28.13 12.44
N ALA A 458 28.29 -27.36 12.11
CA ALA A 458 28.27 -25.91 12.17
C ALA A 458 27.23 -25.34 11.21
N ASP A 459 26.75 -24.14 11.49
CA ASP A 459 25.76 -23.46 10.67
C ASP A 459 24.51 -24.32 10.41
N ASN A 460 23.95 -24.94 11.45
CA ASN A 460 22.82 -25.88 11.37
C ASN A 460 22.99 -27.00 10.31
N GLY A 461 24.24 -27.46 10.09
CA GLY A 461 24.57 -28.42 9.05
C GLY A 461 24.96 -27.76 7.73
N GLY A 462 25.44 -26.51 7.78
CA GLY A 462 25.92 -25.75 6.63
C GLY A 462 24.78 -25.17 5.77
N VAL A 463 23.76 -24.66 6.38
CA VAL A 463 22.56 -24.15 5.62
C VAL A 463 22.93 -23.03 4.67
N HIS A 464 23.73 -22.02 5.13
CA HIS A 464 24.18 -20.91 4.28
C HIS A 464 25.27 -21.33 3.27
N ILE A 465 25.97 -22.42 3.54
CA ILE A 465 27.03 -22.94 2.66
C ILE A 465 26.44 -23.80 1.55
N ASN A 466 25.61 -24.78 1.90
CA ASN A 466 25.06 -25.74 0.96
C ASN A 466 23.92 -25.17 0.08
N SER A 467 23.33 -24.05 0.48
CA SER A 467 22.34 -23.29 -0.34
C SER A 467 22.89 -23.00 -1.74
N SER A 468 24.20 -22.77 -1.84
CA SER A 468 24.91 -22.45 -3.07
C SER A 468 24.79 -23.52 -4.18
N ILE A 469 24.56 -24.79 -3.81
CA ILE A 469 24.36 -25.88 -4.77
C ILE A 469 23.06 -25.68 -5.55
N ASN A 470 21.97 -25.41 -4.86
CA ASN A 470 20.68 -25.14 -5.51
C ASN A 470 20.65 -23.74 -6.16
N ASN A 471 21.37 -22.75 -5.59
CA ASN A 471 21.62 -21.45 -6.20
C ASN A 471 22.24 -21.60 -7.59
N LYS A 472 23.29 -22.44 -7.69
CA LYS A 472 23.94 -22.74 -8.98
C LYS A 472 23.00 -23.40 -9.97
N ALA A 473 22.16 -24.35 -9.52
CA ALA A 473 21.16 -24.96 -10.36
C ALA A 473 20.17 -23.93 -10.92
N ALA A 474 19.67 -23.01 -10.10
CA ALA A 474 18.76 -21.96 -10.52
C ALA A 474 19.39 -20.98 -11.53
N TYR A 475 20.65 -20.59 -11.29
CA TYR A 475 21.41 -19.80 -12.25
C TYR A 475 21.49 -20.51 -13.61
N LEU A 476 21.84 -21.80 -13.63
CA LEU A 476 21.93 -22.59 -14.86
C LEU A 476 20.58 -22.77 -15.56
N VAL A 477 19.48 -22.91 -14.83
CA VAL A 477 18.12 -22.92 -15.40
C VAL A 477 17.84 -21.60 -16.11
N SER A 478 18.22 -20.48 -15.49
CA SER A 478 17.96 -19.16 -16.08
C SER A 478 18.88 -18.82 -17.24
N GLU A 479 20.18 -18.83 -17.00
CA GLU A 479 21.17 -18.28 -17.92
C GLU A 479 21.81 -19.36 -18.83
N GLY A 480 21.71 -20.63 -18.43
CA GLY A 480 22.41 -21.72 -19.10
C GLY A 480 23.91 -21.74 -18.79
N GLY A 481 24.64 -22.45 -19.63
CA GLY A 481 26.09 -22.59 -19.51
C GLY A 481 26.54 -24.03 -19.51
N THR A 482 27.84 -24.24 -19.29
CA THR A 482 28.43 -25.58 -19.14
C THR A 482 29.02 -25.71 -17.73
N HIS A 483 28.58 -26.69 -16.98
CA HIS A 483 29.05 -26.97 -15.62
C HIS A 483 29.26 -28.46 -15.44
N TYR A 484 30.43 -28.87 -14.94
CA TYR A 484 30.87 -30.29 -14.84
C TYR A 484 30.56 -31.11 -16.11
N ASN A 485 30.90 -30.55 -17.29
CA ASN A 485 30.68 -31.15 -18.62
C ASN A 485 29.19 -31.34 -19.01
N VAL A 486 28.26 -30.81 -18.25
CA VAL A 486 26.83 -30.80 -18.60
C VAL A 486 26.48 -29.43 -19.20
N LYS A 487 26.02 -29.43 -20.47
CA LYS A 487 25.55 -28.24 -21.14
C LYS A 487 24.07 -28.01 -20.81
N VAL A 488 23.75 -26.83 -20.32
CA VAL A 488 22.40 -26.35 -20.01
C VAL A 488 22.04 -25.23 -20.98
N THR A 489 20.84 -25.29 -21.54
CA THR A 489 20.28 -24.16 -22.30
C THR A 489 19.36 -23.40 -21.37
N GLY A 490 19.65 -22.12 -21.12
CA GLY A 490 18.88 -21.28 -20.22
C GLY A 490 17.48 -20.93 -20.77
N VAL A 491 16.55 -20.67 -19.86
CA VAL A 491 15.15 -20.32 -20.18
C VAL A 491 14.76 -18.92 -19.75
N GLY A 492 15.68 -18.20 -19.09
CA GLY A 492 15.52 -16.82 -18.61
C GLY A 492 14.93 -16.72 -17.20
N ARG A 493 15.10 -15.55 -16.60
CA ARG A 493 14.69 -15.27 -15.21
C ARG A 493 13.18 -15.46 -15.00
N GLU A 494 12.34 -15.01 -15.93
CA GLU A 494 10.89 -15.09 -15.79
C GLU A 494 10.38 -16.53 -15.67
N ALA A 495 10.91 -17.46 -16.46
CA ALA A 495 10.54 -18.87 -16.36
C ALA A 495 11.10 -19.47 -15.05
N THR A 496 12.33 -19.14 -14.70
CA THR A 496 13.01 -19.64 -13.51
C THR A 496 12.28 -19.21 -12.22
N GLU A 497 11.95 -17.91 -12.06
CA GLU A 497 11.23 -17.43 -10.86
C GLU A 497 9.87 -18.13 -10.68
N LYS A 498 9.13 -18.38 -11.76
CA LYS A 498 7.84 -19.09 -11.72
C LYS A 498 8.01 -20.57 -11.33
N ILE A 499 9.03 -21.24 -11.85
CA ILE A 499 9.32 -22.64 -11.52
C ILE A 499 9.68 -22.79 -10.03
N TYR A 500 10.63 -22.00 -9.53
CA TYR A 500 11.09 -22.10 -8.14
C TYR A 500 10.04 -21.64 -7.14
N TYR A 501 9.29 -20.57 -7.44
CA TYR A 501 8.16 -20.16 -6.61
C TYR A 501 7.06 -21.22 -6.54
N ARG A 502 6.72 -21.86 -7.68
CA ARG A 502 5.74 -22.94 -7.68
C ARG A 502 6.24 -24.16 -6.93
N ALA A 503 7.53 -24.52 -7.07
CA ALA A 503 8.14 -25.60 -6.30
C ALA A 503 8.00 -25.33 -4.80
N LEU A 504 8.37 -24.13 -4.33
CA LEU A 504 8.26 -23.71 -2.94
C LEU A 504 6.82 -23.78 -2.43
N THR A 505 5.86 -23.24 -3.17
CA THR A 505 4.50 -23.01 -2.65
C THR A 505 3.53 -24.16 -2.88
N LYS A 506 3.89 -25.17 -3.71
CA LYS A 506 2.98 -26.26 -4.11
C LYS A 506 3.52 -27.66 -3.81
N TYR A 507 4.83 -27.86 -3.79
CA TYR A 507 5.40 -29.20 -3.79
C TYR A 507 6.33 -29.49 -2.60
N LEU A 508 7.13 -28.52 -2.18
CA LEU A 508 8.03 -28.71 -1.05
C LEU A 508 7.30 -28.83 0.27
N THR A 509 7.88 -29.56 1.20
CA THR A 509 7.41 -29.79 2.57
C THR A 509 8.55 -29.60 3.56
N ALA A 510 8.25 -29.59 4.86
CA ALA A 510 9.18 -29.22 5.93
C ALA A 510 10.54 -29.94 5.90
N ASN A 511 10.61 -31.20 5.47
CA ASN A 511 11.83 -32.00 5.45
C ASN A 511 12.34 -32.29 4.03
N SER A 512 11.96 -31.50 3.02
CA SER A 512 12.43 -31.68 1.66
C SER A 512 13.93 -31.51 1.56
N ASP A 513 14.58 -32.43 0.84
CA ASP A 513 16.00 -32.43 0.51
C ASP A 513 16.27 -31.95 -0.93
N PHE A 514 17.52 -31.93 -1.38
CA PHE A 514 17.89 -31.52 -2.73
C PHE A 514 17.25 -32.39 -3.83
N LYS A 515 17.07 -33.70 -3.57
CA LYS A 515 16.41 -34.59 -4.54
C LYS A 515 14.93 -34.24 -4.68
N MET A 516 14.26 -33.99 -3.57
CA MET A 516 12.88 -33.56 -3.58
C MET A 516 12.73 -32.17 -4.25
N MET A 517 13.69 -31.27 -4.04
CA MET A 517 13.72 -29.98 -4.74
C MET A 517 13.82 -30.15 -6.26
N ARG A 518 14.71 -31.05 -6.73
CA ARG A 518 14.79 -31.39 -8.16
C ARG A 518 13.45 -31.87 -8.70
N GLN A 519 12.77 -32.78 -8.01
CA GLN A 519 11.46 -33.30 -8.43
C GLN A 519 10.39 -32.20 -8.43
N ALA A 520 10.38 -31.35 -7.40
CA ALA A 520 9.45 -30.22 -7.30
C ALA A 520 9.66 -29.21 -8.44
N ALA A 521 10.91 -28.91 -8.80
CA ALA A 521 11.24 -28.03 -9.91
C ALA A 521 10.84 -28.63 -11.27
N LEU A 522 11.09 -29.94 -11.47
CA LEU A 522 10.66 -30.66 -12.69
C LEU A 522 9.14 -30.64 -12.83
N GLN A 523 8.41 -31.01 -11.77
CA GLN A 523 6.94 -31.00 -11.81
C GLN A 523 6.41 -29.59 -12.04
N SER A 524 7.00 -28.58 -11.43
CA SER A 524 6.64 -27.18 -11.62
C SER A 524 6.84 -26.75 -13.10
N ALA A 525 7.96 -27.16 -13.70
CA ALA A 525 8.22 -26.88 -15.11
C ALA A 525 7.25 -27.63 -16.04
N GLU A 526 6.92 -28.88 -15.75
CA GLU A 526 5.91 -29.64 -16.51
C GLU A 526 4.53 -29.00 -16.43
N ASP A 527 4.10 -28.56 -15.25
CA ASP A 527 2.79 -27.93 -15.05
C ASP A 527 2.66 -26.60 -15.79
N LEU A 528 3.73 -25.81 -15.80
CA LEU A 528 3.71 -24.46 -16.36
C LEU A 528 3.93 -24.44 -17.89
N TYR A 529 4.74 -25.36 -18.41
CA TYR A 529 5.26 -25.31 -19.77
C TYR A 529 5.05 -26.60 -20.57
N GLY A 530 4.60 -27.67 -19.93
CA GLY A 530 4.38 -28.98 -20.56
C GLY A 530 5.60 -29.90 -20.49
N LYS A 531 5.35 -31.20 -20.52
CA LYS A 531 6.30 -32.29 -20.26
C LYS A 531 7.56 -32.28 -21.14
N ASN A 532 7.44 -31.87 -22.40
CA ASN A 532 8.54 -31.87 -23.35
C ASN A 532 9.15 -30.48 -23.59
N SER A 533 8.87 -29.52 -22.71
CA SER A 533 9.31 -28.14 -22.85
C SER A 533 10.83 -27.99 -22.68
N LYS A 534 11.36 -26.88 -23.18
CA LYS A 534 12.76 -26.49 -22.96
C LYS A 534 13.03 -26.21 -21.48
N GLU A 535 12.02 -25.80 -20.74
CA GLU A 535 12.08 -25.52 -19.29
C GLU A 535 12.33 -26.83 -18.50
N VAL A 536 11.61 -27.91 -18.81
CA VAL A 536 11.84 -29.23 -18.20
C VAL A 536 13.24 -29.75 -18.53
N GLN A 537 13.72 -29.56 -19.77
CA GLN A 537 15.07 -29.93 -20.16
C GLN A 537 16.14 -29.11 -19.44
N ALA A 538 15.91 -27.78 -19.29
CA ALA A 538 16.82 -26.89 -18.56
C ALA A 538 16.95 -27.31 -17.09
N VAL A 539 15.83 -27.56 -16.39
CA VAL A 539 15.80 -28.03 -15.01
C VAL A 539 16.53 -29.37 -14.90
N THR A 540 16.20 -30.34 -15.75
CA THR A 540 16.86 -31.67 -15.75
C THR A 540 18.38 -31.53 -15.84
N LYS A 541 18.85 -30.77 -16.83
CA LYS A 541 20.29 -30.60 -17.08
C LYS A 541 21.00 -29.77 -16.01
N ALA A 542 20.32 -28.76 -15.46
CA ALA A 542 20.89 -27.96 -14.37
C ALA A 542 21.14 -28.79 -13.10
N TYR A 543 20.17 -29.62 -12.69
CA TYR A 543 20.37 -30.52 -11.56
C TYR A 543 21.35 -31.65 -11.85
N ASP A 544 21.44 -32.18 -13.07
CA ASP A 544 22.50 -33.09 -13.49
C ASP A 544 23.88 -32.42 -13.34
N ALA A 545 23.99 -31.15 -13.74
CA ALA A 545 25.24 -30.38 -13.70
C ALA A 545 25.74 -30.13 -12.27
N VAL A 546 24.85 -29.91 -11.31
CA VAL A 546 25.22 -29.74 -9.89
C VAL A 546 25.23 -31.06 -9.12
N GLY A 547 25.04 -32.21 -9.79
CA GLY A 547 25.18 -33.54 -9.21
C GLY A 547 24.05 -34.00 -8.29
N VAL A 548 22.91 -33.38 -8.32
CA VAL A 548 21.68 -33.79 -7.62
C VAL A 548 20.89 -34.75 -8.52
N LYS A 549 20.75 -36.01 -8.12
CA LYS A 549 20.15 -37.09 -8.94
C LYS A 549 18.97 -37.75 -8.22
#